data_15a2f84ee4c9e8c9056a323f8ac6a8dd
#
_entry.id   15a2f84ee4c9e8c9056a323f8ac6a8dd
#
_cell.length_a   1.000
_cell.length_b   1.000
_cell.length_c   1.000
_cell.angle_alpha   90.00
_cell.angle_beta   90.00
_cell.angle_gamma   90.00
#
_symmetry.space_group_name_H-M   'P 1'
#
loop_
_entity.id
_entity.type
_entity.pdbx_description
1 polymer ?
#
loop_
_entity_poly.entity_id
_entity_poly.type
_entity_poly.pdbx_seq_one_letter_code
_entity_poly.pdbx_strand_id
1 'polypeptide(L)'
;NNLAFLYYNQGRYAEAEPLYKRSLTIDEKTLGPEHPYIATSLNSLALLYNKQGRYAEAEPLYQRSLAIREKVFGPDHPDVAMSLNNLALLYDNQGRYAEAETLYKRSLAIVEKAFGTEHPDVALSLNNLALLYRNQERLKEALVASRSSTDIYRRRFIHGFGEQTKGAQSEQQKISGSFLFHLDLLARSMQMSSANTQKSLVSEGFKTAQLATLTRTASTLARIGARFAAGEGALAEAVRRYQDLFDQQEALDDLQLKELGKTLDKRNDEKIKNLRIQLGKIESTLNEVRDRLQQDFPDYSNLARPKPLSINDVQHLLSPDEVLLTYVVGDKESFLWVIRPDLEKFFTLPAGEDELTRTITQLRKSLNPESTLSSFDLEKAQHLYDLLIKPAESYVKGSDHLLIVPNGPLESLPMGLLVKQLDRKFQFKKLKSRTKNLKSGFKIREVTAIVAVRGIKPEKGSGNEQSSSEQKTGDESVALVSRGLEGVVVEDDSPEEGTTKNLYASYREAKWLAKEYAITMLPSVSSLKALRGDGKNVSSRAPKSFMGFGDPLLGNVIVDNKYIPSS
;
A
#
# COMPACT_ATOMS: atom_id res chain seq x y z
N ASN A 1 -24.27 14.81 -15.96
CA ASN A 1 -22.95 14.15 -15.92
C ASN A 1 -22.51 13.73 -14.50
N ASN A 2 -22.59 14.64 -13.49
CA ASN A 2 -22.05 14.36 -12.14
C ASN A 2 -22.72 13.15 -11.43
N LEU A 3 -24.07 13.02 -11.54
CA LEU A 3 -24.76 11.86 -10.98
C LEU A 3 -24.41 10.57 -11.70
N ALA A 4 -24.26 10.61 -13.03
CA ALA A 4 -23.82 9.46 -13.82
C ALA A 4 -22.40 9.03 -13.42
N PHE A 5 -21.50 9.99 -13.19
CA PHE A 5 -20.14 9.73 -12.71
C PHE A 5 -20.11 9.11 -11.31
N LEU A 6 -21.00 9.53 -10.41
CA LEU A 6 -21.15 8.89 -9.10
C LEU A 6 -21.55 7.42 -9.23
N TYR A 7 -22.54 7.09 -10.07
CA TYR A 7 -22.94 5.70 -10.32
C TYR A 7 -21.85 4.90 -11.02
N TYR A 8 -21.13 5.49 -11.96
CA TYR A 8 -19.98 4.89 -12.59
C TYR A 8 -18.90 4.47 -11.56
N ASN A 9 -18.55 5.35 -10.63
CA ASN A 9 -17.58 5.07 -9.58
C ASN A 9 -18.04 3.97 -8.58
N GLN A 10 -19.36 3.80 -8.44
CA GLN A 10 -19.95 2.72 -7.65
C GLN A 10 -20.06 1.39 -8.42
N GLY A 11 -19.63 1.32 -9.68
CA GLY A 11 -19.79 0.15 -10.55
C GLY A 11 -21.24 -0.05 -11.04
N ARG A 12 -22.14 0.89 -10.79
CA ARG A 12 -23.55 0.87 -11.16
C ARG A 12 -23.75 1.36 -12.60
N TYR A 13 -23.15 0.67 -13.54
CA TYR A 13 -23.04 1.08 -14.94
C TYR A 13 -24.41 1.17 -15.65
N ALA A 14 -25.34 0.26 -15.33
CA ALA A 14 -26.69 0.27 -15.89
C ALA A 14 -27.49 1.53 -15.55
N GLU A 15 -27.22 2.13 -14.39
CA GLU A 15 -27.84 3.37 -13.94
C GLU A 15 -27.09 4.62 -14.46
N ALA A 16 -25.79 4.52 -14.66
CA ALA A 16 -24.99 5.61 -15.20
C ALA A 16 -25.27 5.87 -16.70
N GLU A 17 -25.45 4.82 -17.51
CA GLU A 17 -25.61 4.92 -18.97
C GLU A 17 -26.77 5.83 -19.40
N PRO A 18 -28.02 5.65 -18.92
CA PRO A 18 -29.14 6.52 -19.34
C PRO A 18 -28.92 7.98 -18.94
N LEU A 19 -28.22 8.24 -17.84
CA LEU A 19 -27.94 9.60 -17.39
C LEU A 19 -26.89 10.28 -18.28
N TYR A 20 -25.83 9.55 -18.69
CA TYR A 20 -24.84 10.08 -19.63
C TYR A 20 -25.47 10.36 -21.01
N LYS A 21 -26.31 9.45 -21.54
CA LYS A 21 -27.03 9.65 -22.79
C LYS A 21 -27.97 10.85 -22.73
N ARG A 22 -28.71 10.97 -21.64
CA ARG A 22 -29.60 12.12 -21.43
C ARG A 22 -28.84 13.44 -21.35
N SER A 23 -27.71 13.48 -20.61
CA SER A 23 -26.84 14.64 -20.52
C SER A 23 -26.32 15.03 -21.89
N LEU A 24 -25.79 14.09 -22.66
CA LEU A 24 -25.30 14.33 -24.02
C LEU A 24 -26.40 14.93 -24.93
N THR A 25 -27.61 14.37 -24.90
CA THR A 25 -28.75 14.89 -25.71
C THR A 25 -29.13 16.29 -25.31
N ILE A 26 -29.11 16.63 -24.02
CA ILE A 26 -29.39 17.99 -23.53
C ILE A 26 -28.31 18.95 -24.02
N ASP A 27 -27.04 18.56 -23.82
CA ASP A 27 -25.89 19.38 -24.17
C ASP A 27 -25.87 19.66 -25.69
N GLU A 28 -26.11 18.65 -26.53
CA GLU A 28 -26.19 18.82 -28.00
C GLU A 28 -27.29 19.80 -28.45
N LYS A 29 -28.45 19.74 -27.79
CA LYS A 29 -29.58 20.66 -28.11
C LYS A 29 -29.33 22.10 -27.66
N THR A 30 -28.62 22.27 -26.54
CA THR A 30 -28.45 23.61 -25.93
C THR A 30 -27.19 24.31 -26.39
N LEU A 31 -26.12 23.57 -26.66
CA LEU A 31 -24.79 24.13 -26.95
C LEU A 31 -24.37 23.92 -28.41
N GLY A 32 -25.05 23.01 -29.11
CA GLY A 32 -24.70 22.60 -30.46
C GLY A 32 -23.65 21.45 -30.47
N PRO A 33 -23.60 20.70 -31.58
CA PRO A 33 -22.86 19.42 -31.66
C PRO A 33 -21.33 19.55 -31.61
N GLU A 34 -20.78 20.72 -31.77
CA GLU A 34 -19.35 21.03 -31.85
C GLU A 34 -18.82 21.72 -30.56
N HIS A 35 -19.66 21.85 -29.55
CA HIS A 35 -19.25 22.55 -28.33
C HIS A 35 -18.30 21.66 -27.48
N PRO A 36 -17.26 22.22 -26.84
CA PRO A 36 -16.29 21.44 -26.05
C PRO A 36 -16.89 20.54 -24.95
N TYR A 37 -17.99 20.97 -24.34
CA TYR A 37 -18.71 20.16 -23.35
C TYR A 37 -19.29 18.87 -23.93
N ILE A 38 -19.63 18.85 -25.25
CA ILE A 38 -20.05 17.64 -25.95
C ILE A 38 -18.90 16.63 -25.97
N ALA A 39 -17.67 17.09 -26.23
CA ALA A 39 -16.50 16.21 -26.19
C ALA A 39 -16.31 15.57 -24.81
N THR A 40 -16.58 16.30 -23.72
CA THR A 40 -16.51 15.78 -22.36
C THR A 40 -17.61 14.74 -22.08
N SER A 41 -18.83 15.00 -22.52
CA SER A 41 -19.97 14.07 -22.36
C SER A 41 -19.77 12.80 -23.19
N LEU A 42 -19.28 12.92 -24.44
CA LEU A 42 -18.90 11.79 -25.30
C LEU A 42 -17.80 10.93 -24.65
N ASN A 43 -16.77 11.59 -24.15
CA ASN A 43 -15.65 10.91 -23.48
C ASN A 43 -16.12 10.11 -22.22
N SER A 44 -17.02 10.69 -21.43
CA SER A 44 -17.57 10.03 -20.25
C SER A 44 -18.40 8.80 -20.60
N LEU A 45 -19.24 8.88 -21.62
CA LEU A 45 -20.03 7.75 -22.12
C LEU A 45 -19.12 6.68 -22.74
N ALA A 46 -18.10 7.08 -23.49
CA ALA A 46 -17.13 6.17 -24.08
C ALA A 46 -16.34 5.41 -23.00
N LEU A 47 -15.95 6.09 -21.92
CA LEU A 47 -15.27 5.49 -20.76
C LEU A 47 -16.15 4.43 -20.09
N LEU A 48 -17.46 4.70 -19.95
CA LEU A 48 -18.42 3.73 -19.43
C LEU A 48 -18.46 2.46 -20.33
N TYR A 49 -18.58 2.63 -21.64
CA TYR A 49 -18.61 1.50 -22.58
C TYR A 49 -17.29 0.73 -22.60
N ASN A 50 -16.15 1.42 -22.51
CA ASN A 50 -14.84 0.77 -22.41
C ASN A 50 -14.75 -0.10 -21.16
N LYS A 51 -15.23 0.37 -19.99
CA LYS A 51 -15.27 -0.41 -18.75
C LYS A 51 -16.21 -1.62 -18.81
N GLN A 52 -17.25 -1.54 -19.65
CA GLN A 52 -18.17 -2.67 -19.91
C GLN A 52 -17.65 -3.63 -20.98
N GLY A 53 -16.49 -3.37 -21.62
CA GLY A 53 -15.98 -4.15 -22.75
C GLY A 53 -16.73 -3.89 -24.07
N ARG A 54 -17.60 -2.90 -24.14
CA ARG A 54 -18.38 -2.49 -25.32
C ARG A 54 -17.55 -1.58 -26.21
N TYR A 55 -16.44 -2.09 -26.70
CA TYR A 55 -15.43 -1.31 -27.41
C TYR A 55 -15.94 -0.70 -28.73
N ALA A 56 -16.76 -1.45 -29.49
CA ALA A 56 -17.33 -0.98 -30.73
C ALA A 56 -18.25 0.26 -30.58
N GLU A 57 -18.86 0.43 -29.40
CA GLU A 57 -19.68 1.59 -29.08
C GLU A 57 -18.82 2.73 -28.50
N ALA A 58 -17.73 2.42 -27.80
CA ALA A 58 -16.85 3.41 -27.22
C ALA A 58 -15.99 4.14 -28.28
N GLU A 59 -15.46 3.41 -29.28
CA GLU A 59 -14.52 3.96 -30.27
C GLU A 59 -15.05 5.20 -31.01
N PRO A 60 -16.24 5.17 -31.64
CA PRO A 60 -16.75 6.34 -32.36
C PRO A 60 -17.00 7.55 -31.45
N LEU A 61 -17.32 7.33 -30.18
CA LEU A 61 -17.51 8.41 -29.23
C LEU A 61 -16.18 9.08 -28.86
N TYR A 62 -15.14 8.31 -28.62
CA TYR A 62 -13.78 8.85 -28.39
C TYR A 62 -13.25 9.60 -29.62
N GLN A 63 -13.42 9.04 -30.81
CA GLN A 63 -12.99 9.68 -32.07
C GLN A 63 -13.73 11.02 -32.27
N ARG A 64 -15.04 11.06 -32.05
CA ARG A 64 -15.82 12.30 -32.13
C ARG A 64 -15.38 13.31 -31.07
N SER A 65 -15.14 12.87 -29.84
CA SER A 65 -14.61 13.73 -28.76
C SER A 65 -13.26 14.35 -29.15
N LEU A 66 -12.35 13.53 -29.70
CA LEU A 66 -11.05 13.98 -30.18
C LEU A 66 -11.20 15.03 -31.29
N ALA A 67 -12.01 14.75 -32.32
CA ALA A 67 -12.23 15.66 -33.44
C ALA A 67 -12.78 17.02 -33.03
N ILE A 68 -13.75 17.04 -32.09
CA ILE A 68 -14.27 18.29 -31.53
C ILE A 68 -13.16 19.09 -30.83
N ARG A 69 -12.37 18.43 -29.98
CA ARG A 69 -11.28 19.11 -29.24
C ARG A 69 -10.19 19.63 -30.17
N GLU A 70 -9.77 18.84 -31.17
CA GLU A 70 -8.80 19.30 -32.18
C GLU A 70 -9.29 20.51 -32.94
N LYS A 71 -10.58 20.52 -33.34
CA LYS A 71 -11.19 21.64 -34.05
C LYS A 71 -11.28 22.91 -33.21
N VAL A 72 -11.64 22.78 -31.94
CA VAL A 72 -11.91 23.95 -31.07
C VAL A 72 -10.63 24.47 -30.40
N PHE A 73 -9.75 23.61 -29.95
CA PHE A 73 -8.57 23.98 -29.19
C PHE A 73 -7.26 23.90 -29.97
N GLY A 74 -7.28 23.23 -31.13
CA GLY A 74 -6.09 22.94 -31.94
C GLY A 74 -5.41 21.63 -31.53
N PRO A 75 -4.59 21.07 -32.46
CA PRO A 75 -4.04 19.72 -32.32
C PRO A 75 -3.02 19.55 -31.17
N ASP A 76 -2.46 20.65 -30.68
CA ASP A 76 -1.43 20.67 -29.63
C ASP A 76 -1.98 21.06 -28.25
N HIS A 77 -3.31 21.01 -28.07
CA HIS A 77 -3.93 21.37 -26.80
C HIS A 77 -3.90 20.20 -25.79
N PRO A 78 -3.70 20.45 -24.48
CA PRO A 78 -3.69 19.40 -23.43
C PRO A 78 -4.97 18.54 -23.42
N ASP A 79 -6.15 19.12 -23.71
CA ASP A 79 -7.41 18.34 -23.81
C ASP A 79 -7.41 17.35 -24.97
N VAL A 80 -6.69 17.67 -26.05
CA VAL A 80 -6.46 16.71 -27.15
C VAL A 80 -5.62 15.55 -26.66
N ALA A 81 -4.55 15.82 -25.90
CA ALA A 81 -3.72 14.78 -25.30
C ALA A 81 -4.54 13.84 -24.40
N MET A 82 -5.47 14.37 -23.60
CA MET A 82 -6.39 13.57 -22.78
C MET A 82 -7.30 12.67 -23.63
N SER A 83 -7.84 13.18 -24.75
CA SER A 83 -8.66 12.37 -25.67
C SER A 83 -7.83 11.28 -26.35
N LEU A 84 -6.59 11.58 -26.75
CA LEU A 84 -5.66 10.62 -27.32
C LEU A 84 -5.31 9.51 -26.33
N ASN A 85 -5.06 9.84 -25.05
CA ASN A 85 -4.82 8.87 -23.99
C ASN A 85 -6.00 7.91 -23.79
N ASN A 86 -7.22 8.42 -23.81
CA ASN A 86 -8.42 7.60 -23.60
C ASN A 86 -8.68 6.67 -24.81
N LEU A 87 -8.48 7.16 -26.02
CA LEU A 87 -8.58 6.35 -27.25
C LEU A 87 -7.45 5.31 -27.30
N ALA A 88 -6.23 5.67 -26.88
CA ALA A 88 -5.10 4.75 -26.78
C ALA A 88 -5.38 3.61 -25.78
N LEU A 89 -5.95 3.94 -24.62
CA LEU A 89 -6.37 2.94 -23.62
C LEU A 89 -7.45 1.99 -24.17
N LEU A 90 -8.38 2.49 -24.98
CA LEU A 90 -9.34 1.63 -25.67
C LEU A 90 -8.64 0.65 -26.60
N TYR A 91 -7.69 1.12 -27.41
CA TYR A 91 -6.93 0.27 -28.33
C TYR A 91 -6.02 -0.73 -27.61
N ASP A 92 -5.42 -0.34 -26.49
CA ASP A 92 -4.68 -1.25 -25.61
C ASP A 92 -5.57 -2.40 -25.11
N ASN A 93 -6.77 -2.07 -24.61
CA ASN A 93 -7.75 -3.06 -24.16
C ASN A 93 -8.25 -3.99 -25.27
N GLN A 94 -8.20 -3.54 -26.52
CA GLN A 94 -8.52 -4.36 -27.71
C GLN A 94 -7.32 -5.17 -28.23
N GLY A 95 -6.11 -5.02 -27.67
CA GLY A 95 -4.88 -5.60 -28.18
C GLY A 95 -4.33 -4.91 -29.44
N ARG A 96 -4.86 -3.74 -29.83
CA ARG A 96 -4.41 -2.91 -30.98
C ARG A 96 -3.21 -2.05 -30.55
N TYR A 97 -2.15 -2.71 -30.11
CA TYR A 97 -1.02 -2.06 -29.42
C TYR A 97 -0.26 -1.04 -30.27
N ALA A 98 -0.09 -1.26 -31.58
CA ALA A 98 0.63 -0.33 -32.44
C ALA A 98 -0.11 1.02 -32.59
N GLU A 99 -1.43 0.97 -32.67
CA GLU A 99 -2.28 2.16 -32.72
C GLU A 99 -2.28 2.88 -31.37
N ALA A 100 -2.39 2.13 -30.26
CA ALA A 100 -2.29 2.67 -28.91
C ALA A 100 -0.94 3.38 -28.68
N GLU A 101 0.18 2.77 -29.08
CA GLU A 101 1.52 3.36 -28.94
C GLU A 101 1.64 4.69 -29.67
N THR A 102 1.11 4.76 -30.89
CA THR A 102 1.12 5.99 -31.70
C THR A 102 0.37 7.13 -31.00
N LEU A 103 -0.81 6.84 -30.45
CA LEU A 103 -1.64 7.83 -29.77
C LEU A 103 -1.02 8.27 -28.43
N TYR A 104 -0.48 7.34 -27.64
CA TYR A 104 0.21 7.67 -26.39
C TYR A 104 1.45 8.54 -26.63
N LYS A 105 2.26 8.24 -27.65
CA LYS A 105 3.43 9.06 -28.01
C LYS A 105 3.02 10.46 -28.46
N ARG A 106 1.96 10.58 -29.25
CA ARG A 106 1.41 11.88 -29.65
C ARG A 106 0.91 12.67 -28.42
N SER A 107 0.19 12.01 -27.53
CA SER A 107 -0.27 12.61 -26.26
C SER A 107 0.90 13.12 -25.43
N LEU A 108 1.94 12.31 -25.24
CA LEU A 108 3.15 12.70 -24.52
C LEU A 108 3.80 13.94 -25.12
N ALA A 109 4.00 13.97 -26.45
CA ALA A 109 4.60 15.12 -27.12
C ALA A 109 3.80 16.42 -26.93
N ILE A 110 2.47 16.33 -26.92
CA ILE A 110 1.59 17.50 -26.66
C ILE A 110 1.78 18.00 -25.22
N VAL A 111 1.78 17.08 -24.25
CA VAL A 111 1.90 17.45 -22.82
C VAL A 111 3.29 18.02 -22.54
N GLU A 112 4.36 17.44 -23.08
CA GLU A 112 5.72 17.98 -22.99
C GLU A 112 5.83 19.39 -23.59
N LYS A 113 5.23 19.59 -24.76
CA LYS A 113 5.18 20.91 -25.42
C LYS A 113 4.36 21.92 -24.61
N ALA A 114 3.26 21.50 -23.98
CA ALA A 114 2.38 22.38 -23.23
C ALA A 114 2.95 22.78 -21.88
N PHE A 115 3.51 21.86 -21.11
CA PHE A 115 3.85 22.06 -19.70
C PHE A 115 5.35 21.93 -19.39
N GLY A 116 6.17 21.44 -20.35
CA GLY A 116 7.57 21.09 -20.12
C GLY A 116 7.74 19.66 -19.62
N THR A 117 8.98 19.16 -19.69
CA THR A 117 9.31 17.74 -19.46
C THR A 117 9.18 17.28 -18.00
N GLU A 118 9.13 18.22 -17.05
CA GLU A 118 9.09 17.94 -15.60
C GLU A 118 7.67 17.97 -15.02
N HIS A 119 6.66 18.15 -15.87
CA HIS A 119 5.26 18.25 -15.41
C HIS A 119 4.67 16.88 -15.01
N PRO A 120 3.80 16.79 -13.98
CA PRO A 120 3.16 15.53 -13.56
C PRO A 120 2.39 14.81 -14.67
N ASP A 121 1.79 15.55 -15.61
CA ASP A 121 1.05 14.95 -16.73
C ASP A 121 1.99 14.28 -17.73
N VAL A 122 3.25 14.73 -17.84
CA VAL A 122 4.30 14.02 -18.60
C VAL A 122 4.61 12.69 -17.92
N ALA A 123 4.77 12.69 -16.59
CA ALA A 123 4.97 11.46 -15.83
C ALA A 123 3.80 10.48 -15.98
N LEU A 124 2.56 10.98 -15.98
CA LEU A 124 1.37 10.17 -16.22
C LEU A 124 1.37 9.56 -17.62
N SER A 125 1.69 10.35 -18.66
CA SER A 125 1.76 9.88 -20.05
C SER A 125 2.86 8.82 -20.25
N LEU A 126 4.01 9.00 -19.61
CA LEU A 126 5.10 8.02 -19.59
C LEU A 126 4.68 6.72 -18.87
N ASN A 127 3.91 6.83 -17.80
CA ASN A 127 3.38 5.66 -17.08
C ASN A 127 2.39 4.87 -17.93
N ASN A 128 1.54 5.54 -18.72
CA ASN A 128 0.63 4.90 -19.66
C ASN A 128 1.40 4.14 -20.76
N LEU A 129 2.47 4.72 -21.29
CA LEU A 129 3.37 4.03 -22.22
C LEU A 129 4.06 2.83 -21.58
N ALA A 130 4.52 2.95 -20.34
CA ALA A 130 5.12 1.85 -19.62
C ALA A 130 4.14 0.70 -19.40
N LEU A 131 2.87 1.01 -19.10
CA LEU A 131 1.80 0.02 -18.98
C LEU A 131 1.54 -0.70 -20.30
N LEU A 132 1.45 0.04 -21.41
CA LEU A 132 1.32 -0.52 -22.76
C LEU A 132 2.47 -1.47 -23.09
N TYR A 133 3.72 -1.06 -22.83
CA TYR A 133 4.90 -1.89 -23.09
C TYR A 133 4.92 -3.14 -22.20
N ARG A 134 4.50 -3.04 -20.95
CA ARG A 134 4.32 -4.19 -20.05
C ARG A 134 3.30 -5.18 -20.63
N ASN A 135 2.15 -4.70 -21.13
CA ASN A 135 1.10 -5.54 -21.72
C ASN A 135 1.59 -6.26 -22.98
N GLN A 136 2.60 -5.72 -23.66
CA GLN A 136 3.29 -6.34 -24.80
C GLN A 136 4.50 -7.21 -24.40
N GLU A 137 4.76 -7.40 -23.10
CA GLU A 137 5.96 -8.08 -22.58
C GLU A 137 7.30 -7.41 -22.96
N ARG A 138 7.25 -6.16 -23.40
CA ARG A 138 8.41 -5.32 -23.74
C ARG A 138 8.99 -4.66 -22.48
N LEU A 139 9.47 -5.51 -21.54
CA LEU A 139 9.85 -5.07 -20.19
C LEU A 139 10.98 -4.03 -20.16
N LYS A 140 11.91 -4.07 -21.13
CA LYS A 140 13.00 -3.07 -21.20
C LYS A 140 12.47 -1.66 -21.47
N GLU A 141 11.57 -1.53 -22.44
CA GLU A 141 10.96 -0.25 -22.80
C GLU A 141 10.00 0.21 -21.69
N ALA A 142 9.25 -0.71 -21.08
CA ALA A 142 8.41 -0.43 -19.93
C ALA A 142 9.23 0.16 -18.76
N LEU A 143 10.41 -0.41 -18.44
CA LEU A 143 11.30 0.11 -17.41
C LEU A 143 11.85 1.49 -17.74
N VAL A 144 12.25 1.74 -19.00
CA VAL A 144 12.75 3.07 -19.42
C VAL A 144 11.68 4.13 -19.21
N ALA A 145 10.47 3.90 -19.70
CA ALA A 145 9.36 4.84 -19.55
C ALA A 145 8.96 5.03 -18.08
N SER A 146 8.89 3.96 -17.31
CA SER A 146 8.55 3.99 -15.90
C SER A 146 9.63 4.69 -15.05
N ARG A 147 10.92 4.52 -15.35
CA ARG A 147 12.01 5.27 -14.71
C ARG A 147 11.86 6.77 -14.94
N SER A 148 11.63 7.17 -16.20
CA SER A 148 11.42 8.58 -16.53
C SER A 148 10.21 9.16 -15.77
N SER A 149 9.09 8.42 -15.69
CA SER A 149 7.92 8.82 -14.92
C SER A 149 8.23 8.97 -13.43
N THR A 150 8.84 7.96 -12.81
CA THR A 150 9.18 7.97 -11.38
C THR A 150 10.25 9.02 -11.06
N ASP A 151 11.17 9.33 -11.97
CA ASP A 151 12.16 10.39 -11.79
C ASP A 151 11.53 11.79 -11.76
N ILE A 152 10.52 12.06 -12.59
CA ILE A 152 9.76 13.31 -12.53
C ILE A 152 9.05 13.41 -11.16
N TYR A 153 8.33 12.36 -10.76
CA TYR A 153 7.64 12.35 -9.46
C TYR A 153 8.63 12.45 -8.29
N ARG A 154 9.78 11.79 -8.35
CA ARG A 154 10.82 11.87 -7.32
C ARG A 154 11.37 13.28 -7.17
N ARG A 155 11.67 13.97 -8.27
CA ARG A 155 12.10 15.37 -8.23
C ARG A 155 11.02 16.25 -7.61
N ARG A 156 9.79 16.14 -8.05
CA ARG A 156 8.65 16.89 -7.48
C ARG A 156 8.41 16.55 -6.01
N PHE A 157 8.48 15.26 -5.64
CA PHE A 157 8.34 14.84 -4.24
C PHE A 157 9.42 15.47 -3.34
N ILE A 158 10.66 15.50 -3.80
CA ILE A 158 11.76 16.16 -3.09
C ILE A 158 11.50 17.68 -3.03
N HIS A 159 10.77 18.24 -3.99
CA HIS A 159 10.54 19.67 -4.13
C HIS A 159 9.31 20.23 -3.41
N GLY A 160 8.24 19.47 -3.23
CA GLY A 160 6.95 20.09 -2.91
C GLY A 160 6.00 19.41 -1.94
N PHE A 161 6.28 18.21 -1.43
CA PHE A 161 5.34 17.54 -0.52
C PHE A 161 5.45 18.03 0.93
N GLY A 162 4.68 19.01 1.28
CA GLY A 162 4.51 19.51 2.63
C GLY A 162 3.21 20.24 2.83
N GLU A 163 2.46 20.56 1.78
CA GLU A 163 1.29 21.42 1.89
C GLU A 163 0.00 20.74 1.45
N GLN A 164 -1.07 21.01 2.19
CA GLN A 164 -2.40 20.51 1.93
C GLN A 164 -3.06 21.34 0.83
N THR A 165 -2.74 21.08 -0.43
CA THR A 165 -3.54 21.60 -1.53
C THR A 165 -4.81 20.76 -1.74
N LYS A 166 -5.88 21.35 -2.25
CA LYS A 166 -7.16 20.65 -2.50
C LYS A 166 -7.05 19.44 -3.43
N GLY A 167 -5.93 19.32 -4.18
CA GLY A 167 -5.60 18.20 -5.07
C GLY A 167 -4.61 17.19 -4.51
N ALA A 168 -3.93 17.49 -3.42
CA ALA A 168 -2.79 16.73 -2.90
C ALA A 168 -3.06 15.24 -2.66
N GLN A 169 -4.24 14.86 -2.16
CA GLN A 169 -4.59 13.46 -1.94
C GLN A 169 -4.68 12.64 -3.25
N SER A 170 -5.27 13.22 -4.30
CA SER A 170 -5.40 12.54 -5.60
C SER A 170 -4.05 12.44 -6.31
N GLU A 171 -3.22 13.47 -6.23
CA GLU A 171 -1.87 13.45 -6.77
C GLU A 171 -0.98 12.46 -6.00
N GLN A 172 -1.07 12.43 -4.69
CA GLN A 172 -0.36 11.48 -3.84
C GLN A 172 -0.69 10.02 -4.16
N GLN A 173 -1.96 9.70 -4.42
CA GLN A 173 -2.37 8.36 -4.87
C GLN A 173 -1.77 8.00 -6.23
N LYS A 174 -1.77 8.93 -7.19
CA LYS A 174 -1.17 8.73 -8.52
C LYS A 174 0.33 8.46 -8.41
N ILE A 175 1.03 9.24 -7.60
CA ILE A 175 2.47 9.10 -7.36
C ILE A 175 2.79 7.76 -6.71
N SER A 176 2.08 7.39 -5.65
CA SER A 176 2.25 6.08 -4.98
C SER A 176 2.00 4.93 -5.95
N GLY A 177 0.91 5.01 -6.76
CA GLY A 177 0.60 4.02 -7.78
C GLY A 177 1.70 3.87 -8.83
N SER A 178 2.33 4.97 -9.25
CA SER A 178 3.44 4.93 -10.22
C SER A 178 4.70 4.28 -9.64
N PHE A 179 5.02 4.53 -8.38
CA PHE A 179 6.13 3.84 -7.70
C PHE A 179 5.85 2.35 -7.50
N LEU A 180 4.63 1.97 -7.11
CA LEU A 180 4.23 0.56 -6.98
C LEU A 180 4.29 -0.16 -8.33
N PHE A 181 3.81 0.48 -9.39
CA PHE A 181 3.90 -0.06 -10.75
C PHE A 181 5.36 -0.25 -11.20
N HIS A 182 6.23 0.71 -10.87
CA HIS A 182 7.67 0.59 -11.15
C HIS A 182 8.30 -0.59 -10.40
N LEU A 183 7.91 -0.81 -9.13
CA LEU A 183 8.37 -1.96 -8.36
C LEU A 183 7.93 -3.30 -8.99
N ASP A 184 6.68 -3.40 -9.48
CA ASP A 184 6.21 -4.58 -10.22
C ASP A 184 7.08 -4.85 -11.46
N LEU A 185 7.40 -3.81 -12.25
CA LEU A 185 8.27 -3.94 -13.42
C LEU A 185 9.69 -4.37 -13.06
N LEU A 186 10.25 -3.82 -11.97
CA LEU A 186 11.57 -4.22 -11.48
C LEU A 186 11.57 -5.69 -11.03
N ALA A 187 10.56 -6.13 -10.27
CA ALA A 187 10.42 -7.50 -9.82
C ALA A 187 10.34 -8.50 -10.98
N ARG A 188 9.52 -8.21 -11.99
CA ARG A 188 9.44 -9.02 -13.24
C ARG A 188 10.77 -9.05 -13.98
N SER A 189 11.44 -7.91 -14.08
CA SER A 189 12.72 -7.82 -14.78
C SER A 189 13.84 -8.57 -14.08
N MET A 190 13.82 -8.63 -12.74
CA MET A 190 14.79 -9.41 -11.94
C MET A 190 14.72 -10.90 -12.29
N GLN A 191 13.53 -11.45 -12.52
CA GLN A 191 13.35 -12.88 -12.85
C GLN A 191 14.03 -13.27 -14.18
N MET A 192 14.20 -12.31 -15.10
CA MET A 192 14.77 -12.54 -16.45
C MET A 192 16.22 -12.05 -16.58
N SER A 193 16.82 -11.54 -15.50
CA SER A 193 18.11 -10.83 -15.53
C SER A 193 19.26 -11.65 -14.97
N SER A 194 20.49 -11.34 -15.44
CA SER A 194 21.72 -11.88 -14.85
C SER A 194 21.93 -11.38 -13.41
N ALA A 195 22.73 -12.08 -12.61
CA ALA A 195 22.97 -11.76 -11.20
C ALA A 195 23.45 -10.31 -10.97
N ASN A 196 24.32 -9.77 -11.81
CA ASN A 196 24.81 -8.40 -11.71
C ASN A 196 23.68 -7.37 -11.97
N THR A 197 22.84 -7.64 -12.96
CA THR A 197 21.68 -6.79 -13.27
C THR A 197 20.64 -6.87 -12.15
N GLN A 198 20.40 -8.07 -11.59
CA GLN A 198 19.50 -8.26 -10.45
C GLN A 198 19.91 -7.39 -9.26
N LYS A 199 21.21 -7.38 -8.91
CA LYS A 199 21.71 -6.53 -7.80
C LYS A 199 21.41 -5.05 -8.01
N SER A 200 21.59 -4.55 -9.23
CA SER A 200 21.25 -3.17 -9.58
C SER A 200 19.75 -2.89 -9.44
N LEU A 201 18.90 -3.80 -9.95
CA LEU A 201 17.44 -3.68 -9.87
C LEU A 201 16.93 -3.77 -8.42
N VAL A 202 17.52 -4.62 -7.58
CA VAL A 202 17.19 -4.71 -6.15
C VAL A 202 17.51 -3.40 -5.44
N SER A 203 18.67 -2.79 -5.73
CA SER A 203 19.07 -1.49 -5.17
C SER A 203 18.16 -0.35 -5.63
N GLU A 204 17.78 -0.32 -6.91
CA GLU A 204 16.81 0.63 -7.47
C GLU A 204 15.45 0.46 -6.80
N GLY A 205 14.96 -0.79 -6.70
CA GLY A 205 13.71 -1.12 -6.06
C GLY A 205 13.66 -0.71 -4.59
N PHE A 206 14.75 -0.89 -3.86
CA PHE A 206 14.83 -0.49 -2.45
C PHE A 206 14.67 1.04 -2.26
N LYS A 207 15.29 1.84 -3.13
CA LYS A 207 15.09 3.31 -3.12
C LYS A 207 13.67 3.69 -3.50
N THR A 208 13.12 3.03 -4.52
CA THR A 208 11.73 3.25 -4.97
C THR A 208 10.73 2.87 -3.89
N ALA A 209 10.95 1.77 -3.16
CA ALA A 209 10.14 1.32 -2.04
C ALA A 209 10.02 2.39 -0.95
N GLN A 210 11.12 3.01 -0.59
CA GLN A 210 11.13 4.09 0.39
C GLN A 210 10.32 5.31 -0.08
N LEU A 211 10.40 5.67 -1.35
CA LEU A 211 9.59 6.76 -1.93
C LEU A 211 8.09 6.41 -1.94
N ALA A 212 7.73 5.18 -2.30
CA ALA A 212 6.34 4.72 -2.29
C ALA A 212 5.72 4.76 -0.88
N THR A 213 6.49 4.46 0.16
CA THR A 213 6.03 4.50 1.55
C THR A 213 6.03 5.91 2.14
N LEU A 214 6.98 6.77 1.77
CA LEU A 214 7.04 8.16 2.23
C LEU A 214 5.81 8.97 1.79
N THR A 215 5.19 8.66 0.65
CA THR A 215 3.97 9.35 0.20
C THR A 215 2.82 9.23 1.20
N ARG A 216 2.73 8.14 1.96
CA ARG A 216 1.70 7.96 3.01
C ARG A 216 2.00 8.75 4.28
N THR A 217 3.25 9.01 4.60
CA THR A 217 3.68 9.80 5.78
C THR A 217 3.82 11.29 5.47
N ALA A 218 3.65 11.71 4.22
CA ALA A 218 3.84 13.09 3.78
C ALA A 218 2.99 14.11 4.59
N SER A 219 1.76 13.76 4.97
CA SER A 219 0.90 14.62 5.81
C SER A 219 1.46 14.88 7.21
N THR A 220 2.24 13.93 7.74
CA THR A 220 2.94 14.09 9.03
C THR A 220 4.17 14.98 8.86
N LEU A 221 4.90 14.80 7.77
CA LEU A 221 6.06 15.62 7.41
C LEU A 221 5.64 17.08 7.14
N ALA A 222 4.49 17.29 6.48
CA ALA A 222 3.89 18.60 6.28
C ALA A 222 3.61 19.32 7.61
N ARG A 223 3.04 18.62 8.59
CA ARG A 223 2.81 19.18 9.95
C ARG A 223 4.11 19.54 10.65
N ILE A 224 5.17 18.78 10.45
CA ILE A 224 6.49 19.11 10.98
C ILE A 224 7.02 20.39 10.31
N GLY A 225 6.94 20.50 8.99
CA GLY A 225 7.32 21.71 8.23
C GLY A 225 6.56 22.95 8.72
N ALA A 226 5.23 22.86 8.85
CA ALA A 226 4.40 23.95 9.36
C ALA A 226 4.77 24.36 10.81
N ARG A 227 5.12 23.39 11.66
CA ARG A 227 5.58 23.66 13.04
C ARG A 227 6.90 24.44 13.06
N PHE A 228 7.84 24.10 12.20
CA PHE A 228 9.10 24.83 12.08
C PHE A 228 8.89 26.21 11.46
N ALA A 229 8.00 26.36 10.47
CA ALA A 229 7.65 27.65 9.87
C ALA A 229 7.02 28.64 10.87
N ALA A 230 6.29 28.14 11.88
CA ALA A 230 5.69 28.96 12.94
C ALA A 230 6.70 29.44 13.98
N GLY A 231 7.95 28.94 13.96
CA GLY A 231 9.05 29.37 14.85
C GLY A 231 9.68 30.71 14.44
N GLU A 232 10.73 31.07 15.17
CA GLU A 232 11.55 32.26 14.92
C GLU A 232 12.97 31.85 14.48
N GLY A 233 13.67 32.77 13.79
CA GLY A 233 15.06 32.57 13.37
C GLY A 233 15.23 32.15 11.91
N ALA A 234 16.49 31.97 11.50
CA ALA A 234 16.89 31.76 10.11
C ALA A 234 16.26 30.50 9.47
N LEU A 235 16.08 29.41 10.23
CA LEU A 235 15.41 28.20 9.75
C LEU A 235 13.93 28.48 9.42
N ALA A 236 13.22 29.14 10.33
CA ALA A 236 11.80 29.46 10.14
C ALA A 236 11.59 30.40 8.94
N GLU A 237 12.49 31.37 8.76
CA GLU A 237 12.47 32.27 7.60
C GLU A 237 12.71 31.52 6.29
N ALA A 238 13.70 30.62 6.24
CA ALA A 238 14.00 29.82 5.06
C ALA A 238 12.85 28.85 4.73
N VAL A 239 12.20 28.25 5.74
CA VAL A 239 11.04 27.36 5.55
C VAL A 239 9.84 28.14 5.01
N ARG A 240 9.50 29.32 5.58
CA ARG A 240 8.43 30.19 5.06
C ARG A 240 8.70 30.62 3.63
N ARG A 241 9.94 31.08 3.33
CA ARG A 241 10.29 31.46 1.95
C ARG A 241 10.11 30.31 0.96
N TYR A 242 10.45 29.09 1.39
CA TYR A 242 10.23 27.91 0.56
C TYR A 242 8.74 27.68 0.29
N GLN A 243 7.89 27.79 1.31
CA GLN A 243 6.44 27.64 1.21
C GLN A 243 5.83 28.72 0.29
N ASP A 244 6.18 29.99 0.50
CA ASP A 244 5.73 31.11 -0.34
C ASP A 244 6.07 30.91 -1.83
N LEU A 245 7.25 30.41 -2.13
CA LEU A 245 7.66 30.12 -3.51
C LEU A 245 6.86 28.95 -4.11
N PHE A 246 6.51 27.96 -3.31
CA PHE A 246 5.70 26.83 -3.73
C PHE A 246 4.26 27.27 -4.05
N ASP A 247 3.65 28.10 -3.20
CA ASP A 247 2.33 28.69 -3.43
C ASP A 247 2.32 29.56 -4.69
N GLN A 248 3.40 30.30 -4.94
CA GLN A 248 3.54 31.08 -6.18
C GLN A 248 3.66 30.17 -7.41
N GLN A 249 4.36 29.05 -7.31
CA GLN A 249 4.45 28.08 -8.40
C GLN A 249 3.06 27.54 -8.73
N GLU A 250 2.29 27.09 -7.72
CA GLU A 250 0.93 26.56 -7.89
C GLU A 250 0.00 27.60 -8.53
N ALA A 251 0.06 28.85 -8.06
CA ALA A 251 -0.74 29.93 -8.63
C ALA A 251 -0.39 30.21 -10.10
N LEU A 252 0.88 30.12 -10.50
CA LEU A 252 1.27 30.29 -11.90
C LEU A 252 0.89 29.09 -12.76
N ASP A 253 1.00 27.87 -12.24
CA ASP A 253 0.52 26.65 -12.90
C ASP A 253 -0.99 26.74 -13.19
N ASP A 254 -1.80 27.18 -12.21
CA ASP A 254 -3.22 27.41 -12.35
C ASP A 254 -3.54 28.47 -13.44
N LEU A 255 -2.77 29.57 -13.46
CA LEU A 255 -2.92 30.60 -14.49
C LEU A 255 -2.56 30.06 -15.88
N GLN A 256 -1.54 29.23 -16.00
CA GLN A 256 -1.15 28.59 -17.24
C GLN A 256 -2.23 27.62 -17.73
N LEU A 257 -2.74 26.77 -16.86
CA LEU A 257 -3.85 25.84 -17.16
C LEU A 257 -5.10 26.60 -17.62
N LYS A 258 -5.44 27.69 -16.93
CA LYS A 258 -6.57 28.55 -17.28
C LYS A 258 -6.39 29.24 -18.64
N GLU A 259 -5.19 29.65 -18.99
CA GLU A 259 -4.91 30.25 -20.31
C GLU A 259 -4.91 29.20 -21.40
N LEU A 260 -4.29 28.04 -21.15
CA LEU A 260 -4.31 26.88 -22.06
C LEU A 260 -5.73 26.35 -22.29
N GLY A 261 -6.64 26.39 -21.30
CA GLY A 261 -8.03 25.95 -21.42
C GLY A 261 -8.92 26.82 -22.31
N LYS A 262 -8.41 27.93 -22.86
CA LYS A 262 -9.18 28.79 -23.79
C LYS A 262 -9.16 28.24 -25.22
N THR A 263 -10.19 28.56 -25.97
CA THR A 263 -10.27 28.30 -27.42
C THR A 263 -9.16 29.06 -28.16
N LEU A 264 -8.77 28.59 -29.34
CA LEU A 264 -7.67 29.16 -30.14
C LEU A 264 -7.81 30.69 -30.37
N ASP A 265 -9.02 31.17 -30.61
CA ASP A 265 -9.33 32.58 -30.86
C ASP A 265 -9.20 33.47 -29.61
N LYS A 266 -9.25 32.87 -28.40
CA LYS A 266 -9.19 33.57 -27.10
C LYS A 266 -7.91 33.35 -26.34
N ARG A 267 -7.07 32.41 -26.80
CA ARG A 267 -5.81 32.04 -26.14
C ARG A 267 -4.71 33.04 -26.45
N ASN A 268 -3.96 33.40 -25.43
CA ASN A 268 -2.79 34.27 -25.57
C ASN A 268 -1.50 33.48 -25.42
N ASP A 269 -0.90 33.09 -26.54
CA ASP A 269 0.31 32.27 -26.57
C ASP A 269 1.54 33.00 -25.99
N GLU A 270 1.61 34.34 -26.13
CA GLU A 270 2.68 35.14 -25.51
C GLU A 270 2.56 35.12 -23.98
N LYS A 271 1.35 35.18 -23.45
CA LYS A 271 1.10 35.03 -22.01
C LYS A 271 1.51 33.65 -21.49
N ILE A 272 1.18 32.59 -22.23
CA ILE A 272 1.60 31.21 -21.89
C ILE A 272 3.13 31.12 -21.85
N LYS A 273 3.81 31.68 -22.84
CA LYS A 273 5.28 31.72 -22.88
C LYS A 273 5.88 32.46 -21.68
N ASN A 274 5.30 33.59 -21.31
CA ASN A 274 5.73 34.37 -20.16
C ASN A 274 5.51 33.64 -18.83
N LEU A 275 4.39 32.94 -18.67
CA LEU A 275 4.11 32.10 -17.50
C LEU A 275 5.13 30.96 -17.38
N ARG A 276 5.51 30.30 -18.47
CA ARG A 276 6.57 29.26 -18.45
C ARG A 276 7.92 29.81 -18.01
N ILE A 277 8.28 31.00 -18.48
CA ILE A 277 9.53 31.65 -18.06
C ILE A 277 9.51 31.95 -16.55
N GLN A 278 8.35 32.39 -16.03
CA GLN A 278 8.20 32.65 -14.60
C GLN A 278 8.28 31.37 -13.78
N LEU A 279 7.60 30.31 -14.22
CA LEU A 279 7.66 28.98 -13.60
C LEU A 279 9.09 28.44 -13.54
N GLY A 280 9.84 28.51 -14.63
CA GLY A 280 11.24 28.10 -14.64
C GLY A 280 12.13 28.90 -13.68
N LYS A 281 11.87 30.21 -13.50
CA LYS A 281 12.58 31.04 -12.50
C LYS A 281 12.25 30.64 -11.07
N ILE A 282 10.98 30.39 -10.77
CA ILE A 282 10.54 29.94 -9.44
C ILE A 282 11.16 28.58 -9.12
N GLU A 283 11.15 27.66 -10.07
CA GLU A 283 11.77 26.34 -9.90
C GLU A 283 13.26 26.44 -9.58
N SER A 284 14.01 27.31 -10.29
CA SER A 284 15.41 27.60 -9.97
C SER A 284 15.59 28.13 -8.55
N THR A 285 14.74 29.08 -8.15
CA THR A 285 14.81 29.68 -6.80
C THR A 285 14.42 28.66 -5.71
N LEU A 286 13.42 27.80 -5.95
CA LEU A 286 13.06 26.71 -5.05
C LEU A 286 14.24 25.75 -4.84
N ASN A 287 14.97 25.43 -5.91
CA ASN A 287 16.17 24.61 -5.84
C ASN A 287 17.26 25.27 -4.98
N GLU A 288 17.52 26.56 -5.15
CA GLU A 288 18.49 27.32 -4.35
C GLU A 288 18.13 27.35 -2.86
N VAL A 289 16.86 27.65 -2.54
CA VAL A 289 16.40 27.69 -1.13
C VAL A 289 16.49 26.30 -0.50
N ARG A 290 16.14 25.25 -1.25
CA ARG A 290 16.28 23.86 -0.80
C ARG A 290 17.73 23.49 -0.50
N ASP A 291 18.66 23.85 -1.39
CA ASP A 291 20.06 23.53 -1.22
C ASP A 291 20.64 24.25 0.01
N ARG A 292 20.23 25.49 0.26
CA ARG A 292 20.52 26.20 1.51
C ARG A 292 19.96 25.51 2.74
N LEU A 293 18.67 25.09 2.71
CA LEU A 293 18.06 24.34 3.81
C LEU A 293 18.84 23.04 4.10
N GLN A 294 19.34 22.37 3.05
CA GLN A 294 20.14 21.14 3.22
C GLN A 294 21.52 21.42 3.79
N GLN A 295 22.16 22.55 3.44
CA GLN A 295 23.50 22.93 3.90
C GLN A 295 23.47 23.51 5.31
N ASP A 296 22.59 24.48 5.56
CA ASP A 296 22.56 25.26 6.79
C ASP A 296 21.77 24.54 7.91
N PHE A 297 20.79 23.69 7.53
CA PHE A 297 19.88 23.00 8.48
C PHE A 297 19.70 21.51 8.10
N PRO A 298 20.80 20.71 8.11
CA PRO A 298 20.76 19.31 7.68
C PRO A 298 19.78 18.45 8.51
N ASP A 299 19.66 18.69 9.81
CA ASP A 299 18.75 17.95 10.69
C ASP A 299 17.28 18.17 10.31
N TYR A 300 16.92 19.43 10.04
CA TYR A 300 15.59 19.75 9.53
C TYR A 300 15.33 19.06 8.18
N SER A 301 16.28 19.19 7.26
CA SER A 301 16.15 18.61 5.92
C SER A 301 16.04 17.08 5.95
N ASN A 302 16.81 16.42 6.79
CA ASN A 302 16.74 14.97 6.97
C ASN A 302 15.41 14.53 7.61
N LEU A 303 14.84 15.33 8.50
CA LEU A 303 13.58 15.05 9.16
C LEU A 303 12.37 15.36 8.26
N ALA A 304 12.36 16.53 7.61
CA ALA A 304 11.26 17.00 6.77
C ALA A 304 11.23 16.31 5.39
N ARG A 305 12.41 15.89 4.89
CA ARG A 305 12.58 15.31 3.55
C ARG A 305 13.65 14.22 3.57
N PRO A 306 13.38 13.10 4.19
CA PRO A 306 14.35 12.02 4.27
C PRO A 306 14.70 11.52 2.87
N LYS A 307 15.98 11.60 2.52
CA LYS A 307 16.47 10.98 1.28
C LYS A 307 16.44 9.47 1.41
N PRO A 308 15.99 8.73 0.39
CA PRO A 308 16.08 7.29 0.40
C PRO A 308 17.51 6.81 0.65
N LEU A 309 17.69 5.95 1.63
CA LEU A 309 18.98 5.33 1.92
C LEU A 309 19.31 4.27 0.87
N SER A 310 20.57 4.13 0.51
CA SER A 310 21.01 2.98 -0.26
C SER A 310 21.07 1.74 0.64
N ILE A 311 21.09 0.54 0.04
CA ILE A 311 21.30 -0.70 0.77
C ILE A 311 22.61 -0.63 1.57
N ASN A 312 23.66 -0.11 0.95
CA ASN A 312 24.98 0.05 1.60
C ASN A 312 24.92 1.01 2.80
N ASP A 313 24.17 2.11 2.73
CA ASP A 313 23.99 3.01 3.87
C ASP A 313 23.32 2.28 5.04
N VAL A 314 22.30 1.48 4.75
CA VAL A 314 21.59 0.67 5.76
C VAL A 314 22.51 -0.38 6.36
N GLN A 315 23.28 -1.09 5.55
CA GLN A 315 24.23 -2.11 5.99
C GLN A 315 25.26 -1.57 7.00
N HIS A 316 25.72 -0.32 6.81
CA HIS A 316 26.62 0.34 7.75
C HIS A 316 25.96 0.81 9.05
N LEU A 317 24.62 0.96 9.04
CA LEU A 317 23.85 1.36 10.23
C LEU A 317 23.41 0.17 11.10
N LEU A 318 23.44 -1.05 10.55
CA LEU A 318 23.02 -2.27 11.25
C LEU A 318 24.16 -2.85 12.12
N SER A 319 23.79 -3.32 13.30
CA SER A 319 24.66 -4.15 14.13
C SER A 319 24.74 -5.58 13.57
N PRO A 320 25.78 -6.36 13.90
CA PRO A 320 25.96 -7.72 13.34
C PRO A 320 24.82 -8.69 13.61
N ASP A 321 24.08 -8.48 14.69
CA ASP A 321 22.94 -9.26 15.16
C ASP A 321 21.59 -8.75 14.66
N GLU A 322 21.58 -7.68 13.85
CA GLU A 322 20.37 -7.03 13.36
C GLU A 322 20.04 -7.38 11.91
N VAL A 323 18.75 -7.43 11.61
CA VAL A 323 18.20 -7.55 10.26
C VAL A 323 17.11 -6.52 10.04
N LEU A 324 17.20 -5.79 8.94
CA LEU A 324 16.11 -4.92 8.47
C LEU A 324 15.20 -5.68 7.51
N LEU A 325 13.91 -5.69 7.81
CA LEU A 325 12.83 -6.17 6.94
C LEU A 325 11.99 -4.97 6.49
N THR A 326 12.02 -4.68 5.19
CA THR A 326 11.23 -3.57 4.63
C THR A 326 10.17 -4.11 3.71
N TYR A 327 8.91 -3.83 4.00
CA TYR A 327 7.75 -4.28 3.22
C TYR A 327 7.17 -3.14 2.38
N VAL A 328 6.71 -3.50 1.19
CA VAL A 328 5.83 -2.66 0.37
C VAL A 328 4.66 -3.51 -0.09
N VAL A 329 3.47 -3.11 0.29
CA VAL A 329 2.24 -3.83 -0.08
C VAL A 329 1.70 -3.24 -1.38
N GLY A 330 1.56 -4.08 -2.39
CA GLY A 330 0.91 -3.77 -3.66
C GLY A 330 -0.48 -4.40 -3.76
N ASP A 331 -1.17 -4.16 -4.89
CA ASP A 331 -2.56 -4.61 -5.07
C ASP A 331 -2.72 -6.12 -5.06
N LYS A 332 -1.83 -6.85 -5.76
CA LYS A 332 -1.91 -8.31 -5.94
C LYS A 332 -0.79 -9.06 -5.24
N GLU A 333 0.36 -8.46 -5.11
CA GLU A 333 1.56 -9.01 -4.50
C GLU A 333 2.27 -7.95 -3.68
N SER A 334 3.10 -8.37 -2.74
CA SER A 334 3.88 -7.48 -1.89
C SER A 334 5.37 -7.74 -2.10
N PHE A 335 6.19 -6.81 -1.68
CA PHE A 335 7.62 -6.85 -1.85
C PHE A 335 8.32 -6.77 -0.49
N LEU A 336 9.37 -7.59 -0.32
CA LEU A 336 10.15 -7.65 0.91
C LEU A 336 11.64 -7.54 0.59
N TRP A 337 12.30 -6.58 1.20
CA TRP A 337 13.77 -6.51 1.29
C TRP A 337 14.22 -6.99 2.65
N VAL A 338 15.20 -7.88 2.64
CA VAL A 338 15.91 -8.38 3.82
C VAL A 338 17.33 -7.87 3.72
N ILE A 339 17.74 -7.03 4.66
CA ILE A 339 19.07 -6.42 4.67
C ILE A 339 19.78 -6.76 5.98
N ARG A 340 20.97 -7.33 5.85
CA ARG A 340 21.93 -7.59 6.92
C ARG A 340 23.22 -6.80 6.63
N PRO A 341 24.13 -6.65 7.58
CA PRO A 341 25.44 -6.01 7.33
C PRO A 341 26.23 -6.60 6.14
N ASP A 342 26.06 -7.87 5.88
CA ASP A 342 26.81 -8.66 4.90
C ASP A 342 26.00 -9.17 3.72
N LEU A 343 24.67 -8.94 3.72
CA LEU A 343 23.78 -9.56 2.75
C LEU A 343 22.55 -8.68 2.45
N GLU A 344 22.11 -8.74 1.21
CA GLU A 344 20.77 -8.26 0.79
C GLU A 344 20.00 -9.33 0.01
N LYS A 345 18.69 -9.41 0.25
CA LYS A 345 17.75 -10.25 -0.50
C LYS A 345 16.45 -9.54 -0.76
N PHE A 346 15.85 -9.88 -1.88
CA PHE A 346 14.55 -9.40 -2.30
C PHE A 346 13.60 -10.56 -2.55
N PHE A 347 12.35 -10.41 -2.14
CA PHE A 347 11.28 -11.39 -2.32
C PHE A 347 10.02 -10.71 -2.83
N THR A 348 9.33 -11.38 -3.74
CA THR A 348 7.94 -11.11 -4.07
C THR A 348 7.08 -12.06 -3.22
N LEU A 349 6.14 -11.50 -2.48
CA LEU A 349 5.23 -12.22 -1.60
C LEU A 349 3.86 -12.33 -2.29
N PRO A 350 3.25 -13.53 -2.34
CA PRO A 350 2.00 -13.76 -3.07
C PRO A 350 0.77 -13.31 -2.27
N ALA A 351 0.81 -12.10 -1.72
CA ALA A 351 -0.27 -11.51 -0.94
C ALA A 351 -0.38 -10.01 -1.25
N GLY A 352 -1.55 -9.57 -1.68
CA GLY A 352 -1.86 -8.17 -1.97
C GLY A 352 -2.60 -7.47 -0.83
N GLU A 353 -2.88 -6.16 -1.04
CA GLU A 353 -3.47 -5.28 -0.03
C GLU A 353 -4.82 -5.80 0.50
N ASP A 354 -5.70 -6.26 -0.39
CA ASP A 354 -7.03 -6.75 0.00
C ASP A 354 -6.97 -8.01 0.86
N GLU A 355 -6.09 -8.94 0.54
CA GLU A 355 -5.91 -10.19 1.28
C GLU A 355 -5.31 -9.91 2.67
N LEU A 356 -4.25 -9.12 2.72
CA LEU A 356 -3.60 -8.73 3.96
C LEU A 356 -4.55 -7.94 4.86
N THR A 357 -5.29 -6.98 4.30
CA THR A 357 -6.27 -6.17 5.04
C THR A 357 -7.34 -7.05 5.68
N ARG A 358 -7.91 -7.99 4.92
CA ARG A 358 -8.94 -8.92 5.43
C ARG A 358 -8.39 -9.81 6.53
N THR A 359 -7.23 -10.41 6.31
CA THR A 359 -6.63 -11.37 7.24
C THR A 359 -6.20 -10.69 8.54
N ILE A 360 -5.55 -9.53 8.45
CA ILE A 360 -5.10 -8.75 9.61
C ILE A 360 -6.30 -8.21 10.39
N THR A 361 -7.34 -7.70 9.71
CA THR A 361 -8.55 -7.22 10.38
C THR A 361 -9.23 -8.34 11.15
N GLN A 362 -9.31 -9.54 10.57
CA GLN A 362 -9.89 -10.70 11.25
C GLN A 362 -9.03 -11.14 12.44
N LEU A 363 -7.69 -11.15 12.32
CA LEU A 363 -6.79 -11.46 13.42
C LEU A 363 -6.95 -10.45 14.56
N ARG A 364 -6.99 -9.15 14.24
CA ARG A 364 -7.17 -8.09 15.24
C ARG A 364 -8.50 -8.14 15.98
N LYS A 365 -9.58 -8.55 15.31
CA LYS A 365 -10.89 -8.77 15.96
C LYS A 365 -10.80 -9.79 17.09
N SER A 366 -9.92 -10.80 16.97
CA SER A 366 -9.70 -11.80 18.01
C SER A 366 -8.90 -11.28 19.21
N LEU A 367 -8.31 -10.08 19.10
CA LEU A 367 -7.59 -9.39 20.19
C LEU A 367 -8.48 -8.42 20.99
N ASN A 368 -9.73 -8.16 20.54
CA ASN A 368 -10.60 -7.21 21.22
C ASN A 368 -11.17 -7.85 22.52
N PRO A 369 -10.85 -7.30 23.70
CA PRO A 369 -11.32 -7.85 24.99
C PRO A 369 -12.84 -7.73 25.19
N GLU A 370 -13.52 -6.86 24.44
CA GLU A 370 -14.98 -6.71 24.51
C GLU A 370 -15.75 -7.80 23.77
N SER A 371 -15.09 -8.56 22.90
CA SER A 371 -15.68 -9.72 22.23
C SER A 371 -15.64 -10.90 23.19
N THR A 372 -16.77 -11.20 23.81
CA THR A 372 -16.94 -12.38 24.66
C THR A 372 -16.32 -13.62 24.00
N LEU A 373 -15.23 -14.15 24.58
CA LEU A 373 -14.66 -15.49 24.34
C LEU A 373 -14.20 -15.85 22.92
N SER A 374 -13.78 -14.92 22.07
CA SER A 374 -13.06 -15.33 20.87
C SER A 374 -11.59 -15.61 21.21
N SER A 375 -11.19 -16.89 21.17
CA SER A 375 -9.79 -17.28 21.27
C SER A 375 -8.99 -16.62 20.13
N PHE A 376 -7.76 -16.17 20.43
CA PHE A 376 -6.85 -15.64 19.39
C PHE A 376 -6.64 -16.67 18.29
N ASP A 377 -6.74 -16.24 17.04
CA ASP A 377 -6.68 -17.11 15.86
C ASP A 377 -5.23 -17.48 15.51
N LEU A 378 -4.74 -18.54 16.12
CA LEU A 378 -3.37 -19.04 15.92
C LEU A 378 -3.13 -19.50 14.46
N GLU A 379 -4.15 -20.02 13.78
CA GLU A 379 -4.03 -20.45 12.37
C GLU A 379 -3.77 -19.24 11.45
N LYS A 380 -4.51 -18.14 11.66
CA LYS A 380 -4.26 -16.91 10.92
C LYS A 380 -2.91 -16.27 11.26
N ALA A 381 -2.50 -16.32 12.52
CA ALA A 381 -1.19 -15.86 12.93
C ALA A 381 -0.06 -16.66 12.26
N GLN A 382 -0.23 -17.97 12.12
CA GLN A 382 0.70 -18.83 11.38
C GLN A 382 0.64 -18.55 9.88
N HIS A 383 -0.55 -18.42 9.30
CA HIS A 383 -0.70 -18.09 7.89
C HIS A 383 0.01 -16.78 7.53
N LEU A 384 -0.14 -15.73 8.35
CA LEU A 384 0.59 -14.48 8.15
C LEU A 384 2.11 -14.65 8.33
N TYR A 385 2.55 -15.51 9.26
CA TYR A 385 3.98 -15.86 9.36
C TYR A 385 4.48 -16.52 8.06
N ASP A 386 3.73 -17.49 7.55
CA ASP A 386 4.10 -18.21 6.32
C ASP A 386 4.18 -17.28 5.11
N LEU A 387 3.31 -16.26 5.04
CA LEU A 387 3.33 -15.25 3.98
C LEU A 387 4.47 -14.23 4.13
N LEU A 388 4.68 -13.72 5.34
CA LEU A 388 5.48 -12.51 5.55
C LEU A 388 6.92 -12.78 6.00
N ILE A 389 7.15 -13.80 6.82
CA ILE A 389 8.45 -14.06 7.45
C ILE A 389 9.14 -15.30 6.88
N LYS A 390 8.39 -16.37 6.65
CA LYS A 390 8.93 -17.65 6.20
C LYS A 390 9.76 -17.58 4.91
N PRO A 391 9.44 -16.77 3.89
CA PRO A 391 10.31 -16.61 2.72
C PRO A 391 11.71 -16.11 3.08
N ALA A 392 11.82 -15.31 4.12
CA ALA A 392 13.07 -14.75 4.63
C ALA A 392 13.69 -15.55 5.78
N GLU A 393 13.07 -16.64 6.24
CA GLU A 393 13.43 -17.34 7.49
C GLU A 393 14.91 -17.75 7.54
N SER A 394 15.47 -18.26 6.43
CA SER A 394 16.88 -18.65 6.36
C SER A 394 17.84 -17.47 6.49
N TYR A 395 17.39 -16.26 6.17
CA TYR A 395 18.19 -15.04 6.20
C TYR A 395 18.06 -14.27 7.52
N VAL A 396 16.98 -14.46 8.27
CA VAL A 396 16.81 -13.87 9.62
C VAL A 396 17.36 -14.79 10.71
N LYS A 397 17.59 -16.07 10.41
CA LYS A 397 18.13 -17.04 11.37
C LYS A 397 19.53 -16.64 11.83
N GLY A 398 19.75 -16.65 13.15
CA GLY A 398 21.03 -16.29 13.77
C GLY A 398 21.19 -14.80 14.05
N SER A 399 20.12 -14.02 13.85
CA SER A 399 20.03 -12.64 14.34
C SER A 399 19.21 -12.64 15.63
N ASP A 400 19.46 -11.65 16.48
CA ASP A 400 18.73 -11.48 17.74
C ASP A 400 17.63 -10.42 17.62
N HIS A 401 17.75 -9.50 16.64
CA HIS A 401 16.88 -8.35 16.53
C HIS A 401 16.39 -8.12 15.09
N LEU A 402 15.07 -8.01 14.93
CA LEU A 402 14.40 -7.66 13.69
C LEU A 402 13.94 -6.21 13.73
N LEU A 403 14.47 -5.41 12.82
CA LEU A 403 14.00 -4.07 12.54
C LEU A 403 12.99 -4.15 11.39
N ILE A 404 11.73 -3.80 11.63
CA ILE A 404 10.67 -3.99 10.64
C ILE A 404 10.11 -2.64 10.21
N VAL A 405 10.15 -2.38 8.91
CA VAL A 405 9.47 -1.24 8.28
C VAL A 405 8.21 -1.77 7.59
N PRO A 406 7.05 -1.68 8.23
CA PRO A 406 5.77 -2.11 7.66
C PRO A 406 5.25 -1.09 6.67
N ASN A 407 4.30 -1.50 5.83
CA ASN A 407 3.57 -0.61 4.94
C ASN A 407 2.10 -1.03 4.81
N GLY A 408 1.21 -0.05 4.72
CA GLY A 408 -0.23 -0.28 4.53
C GLY A 408 -0.86 -1.11 5.65
N PRO A 409 -1.57 -2.21 5.35
CA PRO A 409 -2.22 -3.04 6.37
C PRO A 409 -1.27 -3.58 7.44
N LEU A 410 0.02 -3.78 7.09
CA LEU A 410 1.04 -4.31 7.99
C LEU A 410 1.38 -3.34 9.14
N GLU A 411 1.13 -2.04 9.00
CA GLU A 411 1.33 -1.05 10.08
C GLU A 411 0.45 -1.35 11.30
N SER A 412 -0.69 -2.01 11.06
CA SER A 412 -1.62 -2.38 12.11
C SER A 412 -1.42 -3.80 12.64
N LEU A 413 -0.45 -4.56 12.12
CA LEU A 413 -0.16 -5.94 12.50
C LEU A 413 0.90 -5.96 13.61
N PRO A 414 0.57 -6.47 14.81
CA PRO A 414 1.57 -6.69 15.85
C PRO A 414 2.45 -7.90 15.45
N MET A 415 3.56 -7.66 14.78
CA MET A 415 4.43 -8.69 14.19
C MET A 415 4.88 -9.74 15.20
N GLY A 416 5.04 -9.36 16.48
CA GLY A 416 5.40 -10.28 17.57
C GLY A 416 4.39 -11.41 17.82
N LEU A 417 3.14 -11.22 17.39
CA LEU A 417 2.07 -12.22 17.52
C LEU A 417 2.01 -13.22 16.35
N LEU A 418 2.91 -13.13 15.40
CA LEU A 418 3.03 -14.12 14.34
C LEU A 418 3.57 -15.44 14.93
N VAL A 419 3.02 -16.55 14.43
CA VAL A 419 3.33 -17.90 14.94
C VAL A 419 4.07 -18.69 13.87
N LYS A 420 5.32 -19.04 14.15
CA LYS A 420 6.17 -19.82 13.26
C LYS A 420 5.66 -21.24 13.05
N GLN A 421 5.22 -21.87 14.11
CA GLN A 421 4.77 -23.24 14.09
C GLN A 421 3.76 -23.50 15.19
N LEU A 422 2.64 -24.11 14.83
CA LEU A 422 1.72 -24.71 15.78
C LEU A 422 2.25 -26.11 16.16
N ASP A 423 2.22 -26.44 17.43
CA ASP A 423 2.59 -27.81 17.87
C ASP A 423 1.59 -28.81 17.25
N ARG A 424 2.09 -29.84 16.58
CA ARG A 424 1.29 -30.88 15.92
C ARG A 424 0.34 -31.62 16.88
N LYS A 425 0.52 -31.49 18.18
CA LYS A 425 -0.38 -32.04 19.19
C LYS A 425 -1.77 -31.38 19.20
N PHE A 426 -1.90 -30.21 18.59
CA PHE A 426 -3.14 -29.43 18.50
C PHE A 426 -3.58 -29.31 17.05
N GLN A 427 -4.05 -30.42 16.47
CA GLN A 427 -4.78 -30.34 15.21
C GLN A 427 -6.23 -29.94 15.51
N PHE A 428 -6.62 -28.72 15.15
CA PHE A 428 -8.00 -28.31 15.18
C PHE A 428 -8.76 -29.03 14.06
N LYS A 429 -9.59 -30.00 14.41
CA LYS A 429 -10.51 -30.62 13.47
C LYS A 429 -11.78 -29.81 13.40
N LYS A 430 -12.14 -29.30 12.22
CA LYS A 430 -13.49 -28.82 11.95
C LYS A 430 -14.46 -30.00 12.03
N LEU A 431 -15.18 -30.12 13.12
CA LEU A 431 -16.31 -31.06 13.22
C LEU A 431 -17.50 -30.45 12.49
N LYS A 432 -17.81 -31.02 11.33
CA LYS A 432 -19.17 -30.83 10.78
C LYS A 432 -20.13 -31.53 11.71
N SER A 433 -20.94 -30.81 12.50
CA SER A 433 -21.99 -31.41 13.27
C SER A 433 -23.01 -32.02 12.30
N ARG A 434 -23.15 -33.32 12.31
CA ARG A 434 -24.30 -33.98 11.72
C ARG A 434 -25.50 -33.62 12.59
N THR A 435 -26.43 -32.88 12.05
CA THR A 435 -27.73 -32.64 12.69
C THR A 435 -28.41 -33.98 12.93
N LYS A 436 -28.35 -34.50 14.15
CA LYS A 436 -29.33 -35.50 14.60
C LYS A 436 -30.63 -34.76 14.85
N ASN A 437 -31.69 -35.21 14.19
CA ASN A 437 -33.04 -34.74 14.47
C ASN A 437 -33.33 -34.93 15.95
N LEU A 438 -33.21 -33.90 16.73
CA LEU A 438 -33.78 -33.87 18.07
C LEU A 438 -35.29 -33.73 17.93
N LYS A 439 -36.02 -34.61 18.63
CA LYS A 439 -37.51 -34.72 18.63
C LYS A 439 -38.23 -33.49 19.21
N SER A 440 -37.64 -32.35 19.28
CA SER A 440 -38.23 -31.09 19.74
C SER A 440 -37.92 -29.99 18.73
N GLY A 441 -38.68 -29.89 17.70
CA GLY A 441 -39.04 -28.72 16.86
C GLY A 441 -38.02 -27.63 16.50
N PHE A 442 -36.75 -27.74 16.86
CA PHE A 442 -35.73 -26.72 16.57
C PHE A 442 -34.83 -27.15 15.42
N LYS A 443 -34.86 -26.38 14.32
CA LYS A 443 -33.91 -26.49 13.22
C LYS A 443 -32.63 -25.74 13.60
N ILE A 444 -31.59 -26.48 13.93
CA ILE A 444 -30.22 -25.89 14.05
C ILE A 444 -29.65 -25.78 12.64
N ARG A 445 -29.42 -24.55 12.17
CA ARG A 445 -28.62 -24.30 10.98
C ARG A 445 -27.14 -24.45 11.35
N GLU A 446 -26.39 -25.12 10.51
CA GLU A 446 -24.98 -25.53 10.66
C GLU A 446 -24.15 -24.79 11.72
N VAL A 447 -23.74 -25.52 12.74
CA VAL A 447 -22.76 -25.06 13.75
C VAL A 447 -21.41 -25.68 13.41
N THR A 448 -20.40 -24.84 13.22
CA THR A 448 -19.04 -25.32 13.06
C THR A 448 -18.34 -25.27 14.43
N ALA A 449 -18.11 -26.44 15.01
CA ALA A 449 -17.34 -26.57 16.24
C ALA A 449 -15.86 -26.86 15.92
N ILE A 450 -14.95 -26.23 16.65
CA ILE A 450 -13.52 -26.52 16.59
C ILE A 450 -13.18 -27.36 17.80
N VAL A 451 -12.74 -28.60 17.57
CA VAL A 451 -12.27 -29.52 18.62
C VAL A 451 -10.78 -29.67 18.53
N ALA A 452 -10.10 -29.45 19.65
CA ALA A 452 -8.68 -29.75 19.78
C ALA A 452 -8.49 -31.25 20.09
N VAL A 453 -7.93 -32.01 19.17
CA VAL A 453 -7.62 -33.43 19.39
C VAL A 453 -6.14 -33.58 19.71
N ARG A 454 -5.84 -34.19 20.85
CA ARG A 454 -4.47 -34.52 21.24
C ARG A 454 -3.96 -35.67 20.34
N GLY A 455 -2.91 -35.42 19.57
CA GLY A 455 -2.30 -36.44 18.73
C GLY A 455 -1.68 -37.55 19.57
N ILE A 456 -2.12 -38.79 19.36
CA ILE A 456 -1.51 -39.98 19.96
C ILE A 456 -0.23 -40.27 19.16
N LYS A 457 0.92 -40.32 19.86
CA LYS A 457 2.15 -40.83 19.27
C LYS A 457 1.97 -42.30 18.90
N PRO A 458 2.39 -42.75 17.71
CA PRO A 458 2.53 -44.19 17.49
C PRO A 458 3.71 -44.70 18.33
N GLU A 459 3.44 -45.48 19.34
CA GLU A 459 4.47 -46.27 20.02
C GLU A 459 5.04 -47.29 19.03
N LYS A 460 6.39 -47.34 18.95
CA LYS A 460 7.11 -48.44 18.32
C LYS A 460 6.89 -49.68 19.16
N GLY A 461 6.34 -50.71 18.53
CA GLY A 461 6.07 -51.98 19.18
C GLY A 461 7.31 -52.67 19.71
N SER A 462 7.19 -53.18 20.89
CA SER A 462 7.87 -54.40 21.33
C SER A 462 6.91 -55.15 22.25
N GLY A 463 6.73 -56.39 21.93
CA GLY A 463 5.76 -57.40 22.28
C GLY A 463 5.41 -57.57 23.73
N ASN A 464 4.34 -58.28 23.80
CA ASN A 464 3.82 -59.26 24.76
C ASN A 464 3.04 -58.81 25.99
N GLU A 465 1.89 -59.41 25.99
CA GLU A 465 1.12 -60.06 27.05
C GLU A 465 0.08 -59.27 27.84
N GLN A 466 -1.11 -59.69 27.49
CA GLN A 466 -2.26 -60.09 28.34
C GLN A 466 -2.68 -59.21 29.52
N SER A 467 -3.90 -58.88 29.36
CA SER A 467 -4.99 -59.00 30.28
C SER A 467 -5.55 -57.71 30.88
N SER A 468 -6.84 -57.76 30.83
CA SER A 468 -7.86 -57.03 31.61
C SER A 468 -8.24 -55.63 31.17
N SER A 469 -9.41 -55.66 30.63
CA SER A 469 -10.40 -54.63 30.52
C SER A 469 -10.44 -53.63 31.66
N GLU A 470 -10.07 -52.41 31.35
CA GLU A 470 -10.68 -51.21 31.87
C GLU A 470 -10.49 -50.11 30.83
N GLN A 471 -11.55 -49.85 30.10
CA GLN A 471 -11.70 -48.68 29.26
C GLN A 471 -11.74 -47.45 30.18
N LYS A 472 -10.62 -46.82 30.39
CA LYS A 472 -10.58 -45.42 30.77
C LYS A 472 -10.77 -44.62 29.50
N THR A 473 -12.01 -44.17 29.32
CA THR A 473 -12.37 -43.10 28.40
C THR A 473 -11.48 -41.91 28.70
N GLY A 474 -10.56 -41.65 27.77
CA GLY A 474 -9.74 -40.44 27.82
C GLY A 474 -10.63 -39.21 27.68
N ASP A 475 -10.45 -38.32 28.57
CA ASP A 475 -11.10 -37.00 28.62
C ASP A 475 -10.90 -36.26 27.29
N GLU A 476 -11.91 -36.26 26.45
CA GLU A 476 -12.03 -35.38 25.30
C GLU A 476 -12.63 -34.06 25.79
N SER A 477 -11.78 -33.06 26.05
CA SER A 477 -12.28 -31.73 26.34
C SER A 477 -12.71 -31.04 25.04
N VAL A 478 -14.01 -30.93 24.86
CA VAL A 478 -14.65 -30.23 23.73
C VAL A 478 -14.84 -28.77 24.12
N ALA A 479 -14.05 -27.87 23.54
CA ALA A 479 -14.32 -26.43 23.63
C ALA A 479 -15.30 -26.02 22.52
N LEU A 480 -16.54 -25.77 22.86
CA LEU A 480 -17.56 -25.18 22.00
C LEU A 480 -17.37 -23.67 21.94
N VAL A 481 -16.94 -23.17 20.78
CA VAL A 481 -16.96 -21.74 20.49
C VAL A 481 -18.30 -21.43 19.83
N SER A 482 -19.27 -20.99 20.62
CA SER A 482 -20.57 -20.57 20.08
C SER A 482 -20.51 -19.10 19.68
N ARG A 483 -20.73 -18.81 18.42
CA ARG A 483 -21.18 -17.48 17.98
C ARG A 483 -22.71 -17.44 18.09
N GLY A 484 -23.23 -16.63 18.99
CA GLY A 484 -24.59 -16.12 18.97
C GLY A 484 -25.66 -17.21 18.81
N LEU A 485 -25.73 -18.17 19.74
CA LEU A 485 -26.84 -19.07 19.90
C LEU A 485 -27.71 -18.58 21.04
N GLU A 486 -28.68 -17.74 20.75
CA GLU A 486 -29.82 -17.57 21.63
C GLU A 486 -30.61 -18.90 21.64
N GLY A 487 -30.66 -19.58 22.77
CA GLY A 487 -31.53 -20.71 23.00
C GLY A 487 -30.91 -22.11 23.07
N VAL A 488 -29.59 -22.24 23.24
CA VAL A 488 -28.99 -23.50 23.66
C VAL A 488 -28.90 -23.51 25.19
N VAL A 489 -29.86 -24.19 25.85
CA VAL A 489 -29.70 -24.57 27.25
C VAL A 489 -28.64 -25.68 27.24
N VAL A 490 -27.39 -25.33 27.52
CA VAL A 490 -26.40 -26.29 27.96
C VAL A 490 -26.80 -26.61 29.41
N GLU A 491 -27.21 -27.83 29.69
CA GLU A 491 -27.32 -28.28 31.07
C GLU A 491 -25.99 -28.00 31.75
N ASP A 492 -26.08 -27.46 32.94
CA ASP A 492 -25.06 -26.85 33.79
C ASP A 492 -23.89 -27.83 34.06
N ASP A 493 -22.98 -27.89 33.09
CA ASP A 493 -21.60 -28.29 33.36
C ASP A 493 -20.79 -27.00 33.41
N SER A 494 -20.69 -26.42 34.61
CA SER A 494 -19.69 -25.40 34.91
C SER A 494 -18.36 -25.92 34.37
N PRO A 495 -17.62 -25.09 33.55
CA PRO A 495 -16.37 -25.56 32.97
C PRO A 495 -15.41 -25.88 34.12
N GLU A 496 -15.11 -27.18 34.29
CA GLU A 496 -14.10 -27.60 35.23
C GLU A 496 -12.81 -26.80 34.98
N GLU A 497 -12.11 -26.40 36.03
CA GLU A 497 -10.82 -25.68 35.98
C GLU A 497 -9.78 -26.27 35.00
N GLY A 498 -9.96 -27.51 34.58
CA GLY A 498 -9.15 -28.23 33.61
C GLY A 498 -9.27 -27.76 32.17
N THR A 499 -10.45 -27.28 31.73
CA THR A 499 -10.71 -26.86 30.34
C THR A 499 -10.04 -25.53 30.01
N THR A 500 -10.06 -24.58 30.92
CA THR A 500 -9.37 -23.29 30.77
C THR A 500 -7.85 -23.48 30.77
N LYS A 501 -7.29 -24.37 31.60
CA LYS A 501 -5.85 -24.69 31.60
C LYS A 501 -5.36 -25.25 30.26
N ASN A 502 -6.17 -26.05 29.55
CA ASN A 502 -5.80 -26.62 28.25
C ASN A 502 -5.87 -25.60 27.11
N LEU A 503 -6.81 -24.65 27.15
CA LEU A 503 -6.89 -23.59 26.12
C LEU A 503 -5.64 -22.69 26.16
N TYR A 504 -5.17 -22.32 27.35
CA TYR A 504 -3.96 -21.52 27.50
C TYR A 504 -2.66 -22.30 27.21
N ALA A 505 -2.66 -23.62 27.26
CA ALA A 505 -1.49 -24.42 26.95
C ALA A 505 -1.05 -24.23 25.48
N SER A 506 -2.01 -24.17 24.54
CA SER A 506 -1.72 -23.95 23.12
C SER A 506 -1.02 -22.61 22.86
N TYR A 507 -1.40 -21.55 23.59
CA TYR A 507 -0.75 -20.24 23.48
C TYR A 507 0.65 -20.22 24.09
N ARG A 508 0.88 -20.96 25.19
CA ARG A 508 2.20 -21.06 25.82
C ARG A 508 3.16 -21.87 24.97
N GLU A 509 2.68 -22.91 24.30
CA GLU A 509 3.48 -23.81 23.46
C GLU A 509 3.71 -23.27 22.03
N ALA A 510 2.90 -22.27 21.58
CA ALA A 510 3.06 -21.64 20.29
C ALA A 510 4.46 -20.99 20.17
N LYS A 511 5.09 -21.17 19.01
CA LYS A 511 6.36 -20.53 18.68
C LYS A 511 6.10 -19.13 18.13
N TRP A 512 5.94 -18.18 19.04
CA TRP A 512 5.73 -16.79 18.70
C TRP A 512 7.01 -16.15 18.17
N LEU A 513 6.90 -15.30 17.16
CA LEU A 513 8.06 -14.57 16.61
C LEU A 513 8.76 -13.75 17.70
N ALA A 514 8.02 -13.11 18.60
CA ALA A 514 8.57 -12.35 19.72
C ALA A 514 9.32 -13.18 20.78
N LYS A 515 9.21 -14.53 20.76
CA LYS A 515 10.04 -15.41 21.61
C LYS A 515 11.41 -15.68 21.01
N GLU A 516 11.56 -15.56 19.69
CA GLU A 516 12.82 -15.84 18.99
C GLU A 516 13.62 -14.55 18.75
N TYR A 517 12.95 -13.41 18.58
CA TYR A 517 13.59 -12.16 18.18
C TYR A 517 13.08 -10.97 19.00
N ALA A 518 13.97 -10.04 19.32
CA ALA A 518 13.58 -8.69 19.64
C ALA A 518 13.03 -8.01 18.36
N ILE A 519 11.91 -7.29 18.45
CA ILE A 519 11.27 -6.68 17.28
C ILE A 519 11.11 -5.18 17.51
N THR A 520 11.66 -4.39 16.59
CA THR A 520 11.43 -2.94 16.56
C THR A 520 10.72 -2.56 15.27
N MET A 521 9.57 -1.90 15.41
CA MET A 521 8.81 -1.35 14.30
C MET A 521 9.33 0.05 13.98
N LEU A 522 9.76 0.27 12.75
CA LEU A 522 10.24 1.56 12.28
C LEU A 522 9.20 2.18 11.35
N PRO A 523 8.88 3.48 11.49
CA PRO A 523 7.93 4.15 10.60
C PRO A 523 8.47 4.32 9.17
N SER A 524 9.80 4.31 9.00
CA SER A 524 10.47 4.36 7.70
C SER A 524 11.91 3.85 7.81
N VAL A 525 12.53 3.51 6.68
CA VAL A 525 13.95 3.15 6.61
C VAL A 525 14.85 4.31 7.08
N SER A 526 14.50 5.54 6.75
CA SER A 526 15.25 6.74 7.18
C SER A 526 15.23 6.96 8.70
N SER A 527 14.23 6.42 9.41
CA SER A 527 14.18 6.44 10.88
C SER A 527 15.36 5.71 11.51
N LEU A 528 15.93 4.72 10.83
CA LEU A 528 17.13 4.01 11.28
C LEU A 528 18.32 4.97 11.39
N LYS A 529 18.50 5.87 10.42
CA LYS A 529 19.56 6.90 10.47
C LYS A 529 19.35 7.85 11.66
N ALA A 530 18.12 8.28 11.89
CA ALA A 530 17.79 9.15 13.02
C ALA A 530 18.05 8.48 14.39
N LEU A 531 17.77 7.17 14.49
CA LEU A 531 18.00 6.41 15.71
C LEU A 531 19.49 6.16 16.00
N ARG A 532 20.32 6.03 14.97
CA ARG A 532 21.76 5.73 15.14
C ARG A 532 22.64 6.97 15.29
N GLY A 533 22.13 8.17 14.93
CA GLY A 533 22.89 9.41 14.97
C GLY A 533 24.08 9.44 14.01
N ASP A 534 24.67 10.60 13.77
CA ASP A 534 25.93 10.71 13.01
C ASP A 534 27.15 10.31 13.89
N GLY A 535 27.21 9.04 14.31
CA GLY A 535 28.36 8.47 15.05
C GLY A 535 28.56 8.99 16.49
N LYS A 536 27.69 9.85 17.01
CA LYS A 536 27.68 10.19 18.43
C LYS A 536 26.83 9.15 19.15
N ASN A 537 27.49 8.23 19.85
CA ASN A 537 26.88 7.33 20.81
C ASN A 537 25.96 8.13 21.73
N VAL A 538 24.68 8.21 21.39
CA VAL A 538 23.66 8.51 22.39
C VAL A 538 23.54 7.19 23.17
N SER A 539 24.42 7.03 24.14
CA SER A 539 24.24 5.99 25.15
C SER A 539 22.84 6.24 25.74
N SER A 540 21.91 5.34 25.40
CA SER A 540 20.61 5.34 26.04
C SER A 540 20.86 5.31 27.55
N ARG A 541 20.49 6.39 28.25
CA ARG A 541 20.50 6.44 29.71
C ARG A 541 19.41 5.58 30.33
N ALA A 542 18.60 4.93 29.48
CA ALA A 542 17.61 3.98 29.94
C ALA A 542 18.33 2.71 30.42
N PRO A 543 18.22 2.32 31.67
CA PRO A 543 18.90 1.13 32.23
C PRO A 543 18.43 -0.19 31.65
N LYS A 544 17.40 -0.20 30.81
CA LYS A 544 16.91 -1.33 30.02
C LYS A 544 16.33 -0.79 28.71
N SER A 545 16.59 -1.51 27.60
CA SER A 545 15.90 -1.27 26.34
C SER A 545 14.38 -1.26 26.61
N PHE A 546 13.71 -0.18 26.24
CA PHE A 546 12.26 -0.10 26.41
C PHE A 546 11.62 -1.13 25.47
N MET A 547 11.28 -2.29 25.98
CA MET A 547 10.35 -3.21 25.33
C MET A 547 8.94 -2.75 25.71
N GLY A 548 8.41 -1.85 24.92
CA GLY A 548 7.03 -1.39 25.02
C GLY A 548 6.05 -2.33 24.33
N PHE A 549 6.10 -3.62 24.69
CA PHE A 549 4.97 -4.51 24.53
C PHE A 549 4.47 -4.79 25.94
N GLY A 550 3.38 -4.12 26.31
CA GLY A 550 2.53 -4.67 27.35
C GLY A 550 2.23 -6.11 26.93
N ASP A 551 2.51 -7.05 27.80
CA ASP A 551 1.99 -8.41 27.72
C ASP A 551 0.52 -8.27 27.29
N PRO A 552 0.05 -8.84 26.19
CA PRO A 552 -1.35 -8.77 25.88
C PRO A 552 -2.07 -9.41 27.07
N LEU A 553 -2.68 -8.58 27.91
CA LEU A 553 -3.50 -9.03 29.02
C LEU A 553 -4.70 -9.76 28.39
N LEU A 554 -4.52 -11.05 28.16
CA LEU A 554 -5.56 -12.01 27.87
C LEU A 554 -6.35 -12.24 29.16
N GLY A 555 -7.20 -11.28 29.53
CA GLY A 555 -8.02 -11.34 30.73
C GLY A 555 -7.24 -11.15 32.03
N ASN A 556 -7.91 -10.70 33.09
CA ASN A 556 -7.35 -10.54 34.43
C ASN A 556 -6.76 -11.87 34.92
N VAL A 557 -5.46 -12.04 34.83
CA VAL A 557 -4.77 -13.16 35.47
C VAL A 557 -4.58 -12.79 36.93
N ILE A 558 -5.44 -13.29 37.79
CA ILE A 558 -5.21 -13.27 39.25
C ILE A 558 -4.13 -14.30 39.52
N VAL A 559 -2.88 -13.86 39.67
CA VAL A 559 -1.81 -14.66 40.21
C VAL A 559 -1.63 -14.20 41.66
N ASP A 560 -1.98 -15.07 42.59
CA ASP A 560 -1.77 -14.92 44.05
C ASP A 560 -2.22 -13.61 44.67
N ASN A 561 -3.53 -13.30 44.63
CA ASN A 561 -4.18 -12.24 45.42
C ASN A 561 -3.43 -10.89 45.55
N LYS A 562 -2.57 -10.54 44.62
CA LYS A 562 -1.92 -9.24 44.55
C LYS A 562 -2.29 -8.52 43.26
N TYR A 563 -3.05 -7.46 43.45
CA TYR A 563 -3.36 -6.48 42.39
C TYR A 563 -2.06 -5.75 42.03
N ILE A 564 -1.61 -5.87 40.80
CA ILE A 564 -0.55 -5.01 40.24
C ILE A 564 -1.26 -4.01 39.32
N PRO A 565 -1.32 -2.73 39.69
CA PRO A 565 -1.94 -1.71 38.84
C PRO A 565 -1.08 -1.51 37.59
N SER A 566 -1.74 -1.48 36.42
CA SER A 566 -1.14 -1.07 35.14
C SER A 566 -0.72 0.40 35.23
N SER A 567 0.56 0.66 35.11
CA SER A 567 1.12 1.99 34.85
C SER A 567 1.36 2.17 33.35
#